data_37a501ccc6a96d34278383f3ee3eff27
#
_entry.id   37a501ccc6a96d34278383f3ee3eff27
#
_cell.length_a   1.000
_cell.length_b   1.000
_cell.length_c   1.000
_cell.angle_alpha   90.00
_cell.angle_beta   90.00
_cell.angle_gamma   90.00
#
_symmetry.space_group_name_H-M   'P 1'
#
loop_
_entity.id
_entity.type
_entity.pdbx_description
1 polymer ?
#
loop_
_entity_poly.entity_id
_entity_poly.type
_entity_poly.pdbx_seq_one_letter_code
_entity_poly.pdbx_strand_id
1 'polypeptide(L)'
;VSILNNGSYIALAIAEIAVVIIFSLLFKKLSPAAVTILFFTYAFINGLTLSVIFVAYEMSSITYAFAGTAVLFGILSLIGYKTDKDISNWGTILTTALLVGIILTVINIFVGSTMLDIALDWAILLIFFGLTIYDMNKIKLMQQAGFCEDEKLYVYGAMELYLDFINIFLRILSLFAKRRD
;
A
#
# COMPACT_ATOMS: atom_id res chain seq x y z
N VAL A 1 -10.67 24.10 -0.63
CA VAL A 1 -9.26 24.09 -1.08
C VAL A 1 -8.28 24.46 0.05
N SER A 2 -8.73 25.02 1.17
CA SER A 2 -7.83 25.43 2.27
C SER A 2 -7.45 24.34 3.29
N ILE A 3 -7.96 23.12 3.15
CA ILE A 3 -7.67 22.00 4.08
C ILE A 3 -6.29 21.37 3.82
N LEU A 4 -5.70 21.63 2.66
CA LEU A 4 -4.40 21.08 2.25
C LEU A 4 -3.34 22.20 2.15
N ASN A 5 -3.19 22.95 3.21
CA ASN A 5 -1.97 23.71 3.41
C ASN A 5 -0.80 22.72 3.52
N ASN A 6 0.38 23.02 2.94
CA ASN A 6 1.52 22.11 2.92
C ASN A 6 1.83 21.47 4.30
N GLY A 7 1.61 22.22 5.39
CA GLY A 7 1.78 21.70 6.75
C GLY A 7 0.78 20.62 7.15
N SER A 8 -0.48 20.73 6.74
CA SER A 8 -1.51 19.72 7.06
C SER A 8 -1.28 18.41 6.29
N TYR A 9 -0.82 18.49 5.04
CA TYR A 9 -0.49 17.31 4.24
C TYR A 9 0.69 16.52 4.84
N ILE A 10 1.75 17.24 5.24
CA ILE A 10 2.91 16.62 5.89
C ILE A 10 2.51 15.98 7.24
N ALA A 11 1.65 16.65 8.02
CA ALA A 11 1.17 16.10 9.28
C ALA A 11 0.35 14.81 9.07
N LEU A 12 -0.50 14.76 8.04
CA LEU A 12 -1.25 13.55 7.68
C LEU A 12 -0.32 12.41 7.25
N ALA A 13 0.67 12.69 6.40
CA ALA A 13 1.64 11.67 5.97
C ALA A 13 2.45 11.11 7.16
N ILE A 14 2.87 11.98 8.10
CA ILE A 14 3.55 11.53 9.32
C ILE A 14 2.61 10.66 10.18
N ALA A 15 1.33 11.06 10.31
CA ALA A 15 0.34 10.29 11.06
C ALA A 15 0.12 8.90 10.44
N GLU A 16 0.03 8.79 9.12
CA GLU A 16 -0.09 7.51 8.42
C GLU A 16 1.09 6.58 8.71
N ILE A 17 2.31 7.10 8.57
CA ILE A 17 3.53 6.33 8.86
C ILE A 17 3.55 5.90 10.33
N ALA A 18 3.19 6.78 11.25
CA ALA A 18 3.14 6.45 12.68
C ALA A 18 2.14 5.33 12.97
N VAL A 19 0.94 5.38 12.38
CA VAL A 19 -0.09 4.33 12.58
C VAL A 19 0.40 2.99 12.03
N VAL A 20 1.02 2.95 10.84
CA VAL A 20 1.57 1.71 10.26
C VAL A 20 2.67 1.13 11.15
N ILE A 21 3.59 1.97 11.65
CA ILE A 21 4.65 1.53 12.58
C ILE A 21 4.05 0.98 13.88
N ILE A 22 3.10 1.70 14.49
CA ILE A 22 2.42 1.27 15.71
C ILE A 22 1.71 -0.07 15.47
N PHE A 23 0.99 -0.19 14.37
CA PHE A 23 0.31 -1.42 13.98
C PHE A 23 1.30 -2.58 13.87
N SER A 24 2.38 -2.41 13.10
CA SER A 24 3.39 -3.45 12.87
C SER A 24 4.11 -3.91 14.16
N LEU A 25 4.50 -2.96 15.02
CA LEU A 25 5.25 -3.25 16.23
C LEU A 25 4.39 -3.81 17.36
N LEU A 26 3.16 -3.32 17.49
CA LEU A 26 2.29 -3.66 18.62
C LEU A 26 1.22 -4.71 18.28
N PHE A 27 1.09 -5.11 17.02
CA PHE A 27 0.07 -6.04 16.55
C PHE A 27 -0.09 -7.27 17.48
N LYS A 28 1.02 -7.92 17.85
CA LYS A 28 1.00 -9.11 18.71
C LYS A 28 0.47 -8.83 20.13
N LYS A 29 0.64 -7.60 20.62
CA LYS A 29 0.29 -7.19 21.99
C LYS A 29 -1.09 -6.58 22.11
N LEU A 30 -1.67 -6.10 21.01
CA LEU A 30 -2.96 -5.44 20.98
C LEU A 30 -4.11 -6.46 21.00
N SER A 31 -5.25 -6.05 21.55
CA SER A 31 -6.50 -6.82 21.43
C SER A 31 -7.06 -6.74 20.01
N PRO A 32 -7.91 -7.69 19.57
CA PRO A 32 -8.56 -7.64 18.26
C PRO A 32 -9.28 -6.31 18.00
N ALA A 33 -10.01 -5.81 19.01
CA ALA A 33 -10.71 -4.52 18.91
C ALA A 33 -9.76 -3.35 18.70
N ALA A 34 -8.60 -3.31 19.38
CA ALA A 34 -7.61 -2.26 19.22
C ALA A 34 -6.97 -2.29 17.82
N VAL A 35 -6.70 -3.49 17.30
CA VAL A 35 -6.16 -3.68 15.92
C VAL A 35 -7.18 -3.17 14.90
N THR A 36 -8.46 -3.47 15.09
CA THR A 36 -9.55 -3.01 14.22
C THR A 36 -9.67 -1.48 14.23
N ILE A 37 -9.64 -0.85 15.41
CA ILE A 37 -9.70 0.61 15.54
C ILE A 37 -8.50 1.27 14.82
N LEU A 38 -7.30 0.73 14.98
CA LEU A 38 -6.11 1.24 14.30
C LEU A 38 -6.23 1.13 12.78
N PHE A 39 -6.74 0.01 12.27
CA PHE A 39 -6.98 -0.16 10.83
C PHE A 39 -7.95 0.89 10.28
N PHE A 40 -9.11 1.08 10.93
CA PHE A 40 -10.08 2.08 10.48
C PHE A 40 -9.54 3.51 10.61
N THR A 41 -8.77 3.80 11.67
CA THR A 41 -8.12 5.10 11.85
C THR A 41 -7.15 5.37 10.70
N TYR A 42 -6.31 4.38 10.36
CA TYR A 42 -5.41 4.47 9.23
C TYR A 42 -6.17 4.69 7.91
N ALA A 43 -7.19 3.85 7.63
CA ALA A 43 -7.96 3.95 6.40
C ALA A 43 -8.66 5.32 6.26
N PHE A 44 -9.14 5.88 7.36
CA PHE A 44 -9.74 7.22 7.39
C PHE A 44 -8.73 8.32 7.07
N ILE A 45 -7.57 8.32 7.75
CA ILE A 45 -6.49 9.29 7.51
C ILE A 45 -6.00 9.19 6.07
N ASN A 46 -5.74 7.97 5.59
CA ASN A 46 -5.30 7.71 4.23
C ASN A 46 -6.34 8.17 3.20
N GLY A 47 -7.64 7.96 3.45
CA GLY A 47 -8.71 8.48 2.61
C GLY A 47 -8.72 10.01 2.50
N LEU A 48 -8.42 10.74 3.60
CA LEU A 48 -8.28 12.19 3.58
C LEU A 48 -7.07 12.62 2.74
N THR A 49 -5.93 11.95 2.90
CA THR A 49 -4.73 12.23 2.10
C THR A 49 -4.97 11.95 0.62
N LEU A 50 -5.61 10.83 0.30
CA LEU A 50 -5.95 10.45 -1.07
C LEU A 50 -7.01 11.35 -1.72
N SER A 51 -7.76 12.16 -0.96
CA SER A 51 -8.76 13.06 -1.52
C SER A 51 -8.18 14.04 -2.56
N VAL A 52 -6.88 14.31 -2.50
CA VAL A 52 -6.14 15.15 -3.47
C VAL A 52 -6.22 14.60 -4.89
N ILE A 53 -6.32 13.28 -5.07
CA ILE A 53 -6.39 12.68 -6.40
C ILE A 53 -7.61 13.14 -7.20
N PHE A 54 -8.73 13.43 -6.53
CA PHE A 54 -9.95 13.91 -7.17
C PHE A 54 -9.81 15.35 -7.71
N VAL A 55 -8.83 16.09 -7.23
CA VAL A 55 -8.47 17.41 -7.73
C VAL A 55 -7.46 17.32 -8.86
N ALA A 56 -6.50 16.39 -8.73
CA ALA A 56 -5.36 16.26 -9.64
C ALA A 56 -5.66 15.48 -10.94
N TYR A 57 -6.62 14.55 -10.89
CA TYR A 57 -6.91 13.65 -12.01
C TYR A 57 -8.37 13.72 -12.45
N GLU A 58 -8.64 13.38 -13.71
CA GLU A 58 -10.00 13.22 -14.22
C GLU A 58 -10.68 12.01 -13.57
N MET A 59 -11.97 12.14 -13.25
CA MET A 59 -12.76 11.08 -12.60
C MET A 59 -12.78 9.79 -13.40
N SER A 60 -12.86 9.89 -14.73
CA SER A 60 -12.77 8.75 -15.64
C SER A 60 -11.46 7.97 -15.46
N SER A 61 -10.33 8.68 -15.38
CA SER A 61 -9.02 8.09 -15.17
C SER A 61 -8.91 7.40 -13.82
N ILE A 62 -9.44 8.02 -12.76
CA ILE A 62 -9.51 7.42 -11.42
C ILE A 62 -10.32 6.12 -11.46
N THR A 63 -11.49 6.14 -12.12
CA THR A 63 -12.36 4.96 -12.22
C THR A 63 -11.68 3.81 -12.97
N TYR A 64 -11.04 4.10 -14.11
CA TYR A 64 -10.33 3.07 -14.87
C TYR A 64 -9.11 2.52 -14.13
N ALA A 65 -8.34 3.39 -13.48
CA ALA A 65 -7.20 2.97 -12.65
C ALA A 65 -7.66 2.09 -11.49
N PHE A 66 -8.75 2.45 -10.81
CA PHE A 66 -9.32 1.67 -9.72
C PHE A 66 -9.82 0.29 -10.19
N ALA A 67 -10.60 0.25 -11.28
CA ALA A 67 -11.12 -1.00 -11.84
C ALA A 67 -9.97 -1.92 -12.31
N GLY A 68 -8.98 -1.37 -13.01
CA GLY A 68 -7.79 -2.11 -13.44
C GLY A 68 -6.99 -2.65 -12.26
N THR A 69 -6.80 -1.84 -11.23
CA THR A 69 -6.15 -2.27 -9.99
C THR A 69 -6.92 -3.40 -9.32
N ALA A 70 -8.25 -3.31 -9.22
CA ALA A 70 -9.08 -4.33 -8.58
C ALA A 70 -8.95 -5.69 -9.29
N VAL A 71 -8.97 -5.71 -10.62
CA VAL A 71 -8.78 -6.94 -11.41
C VAL A 71 -7.37 -7.51 -11.20
N LEU A 72 -6.35 -6.66 -11.34
CA LEU A 72 -4.96 -7.07 -11.20
C LEU A 72 -4.65 -7.59 -9.80
N PHE A 73 -5.08 -6.86 -8.77
CA PHE A 73 -4.93 -7.24 -7.37
C PHE A 73 -5.62 -8.59 -7.08
N GLY A 74 -6.83 -8.79 -7.58
CA GLY A 74 -7.54 -10.06 -7.46
C GLY A 74 -6.76 -11.24 -8.06
N ILE A 75 -6.16 -11.04 -9.24
CA ILE A 75 -5.32 -12.06 -9.89
C ILE A 75 -4.07 -12.35 -9.04
N LEU A 76 -3.35 -11.32 -8.61
CA LEU A 76 -2.14 -11.47 -7.79
C LEU A 76 -2.43 -12.16 -6.45
N SER A 77 -3.52 -11.77 -5.78
CA SER A 77 -3.98 -12.40 -4.54
C SER A 77 -4.31 -13.89 -4.75
N LEU A 78 -4.98 -14.24 -5.85
CA LEU A 78 -5.26 -15.63 -6.18
C LEU A 78 -3.99 -16.44 -6.45
N ILE A 79 -3.00 -15.86 -7.11
CA ILE A 79 -1.69 -16.48 -7.31
C ILE A 79 -1.02 -16.73 -5.96
N GLY A 80 -0.98 -15.73 -5.08
CA GLY A 80 -0.40 -15.85 -3.73
C GLY A 80 -1.10 -16.92 -2.89
N TYR A 81 -2.44 -16.94 -2.91
CA TYR A 81 -3.23 -17.93 -2.19
C TYR A 81 -2.97 -19.37 -2.68
N LYS A 82 -2.85 -19.58 -4.00
CA LYS A 82 -2.61 -20.87 -4.63
C LYS A 82 -1.14 -21.31 -4.61
N THR A 83 -0.23 -20.42 -4.25
CA THR A 83 1.21 -20.73 -4.22
C THR A 83 1.53 -21.62 -3.02
N ASP A 84 2.04 -22.82 -3.28
CA ASP A 84 2.51 -23.78 -2.27
C ASP A 84 4.04 -23.80 -2.15
N LYS A 85 4.73 -23.01 -2.97
CA LYS A 85 6.20 -22.85 -2.89
C LYS A 85 6.57 -21.98 -1.70
N ASP A 86 7.71 -22.28 -1.09
CA ASP A 86 8.30 -21.40 -0.09
C ASP A 86 8.83 -20.12 -0.75
N ILE A 87 8.11 -19.02 -0.50
CA ILE A 87 8.45 -17.68 -0.96
C ILE A 87 8.79 -16.74 0.21
N SER A 88 9.12 -17.27 1.38
CA SER A 88 9.45 -16.47 2.58
C SER A 88 10.58 -15.47 2.33
N ASN A 89 11.57 -15.81 1.51
CA ASN A 89 12.64 -14.89 1.13
C ASN A 89 12.19 -13.67 0.31
N TRP A 90 11.05 -13.78 -0.36
CA TRP A 90 10.49 -12.66 -1.14
C TRP A 90 10.19 -11.45 -0.26
N GLY A 91 9.69 -11.68 0.95
CA GLY A 91 9.40 -10.60 1.88
C GLY A 91 10.62 -9.72 2.14
N THR A 92 11.77 -10.34 2.46
CA THR A 92 13.01 -9.59 2.72
C THR A 92 13.51 -8.86 1.46
N ILE A 93 13.53 -9.54 0.32
CA ILE A 93 14.03 -8.97 -0.94
C ILE A 93 13.16 -7.79 -1.38
N LEU A 94 11.82 -7.99 -1.43
CA LEU A 94 10.90 -6.98 -1.91
C LEU A 94 10.80 -5.79 -0.97
N THR A 95 10.79 -6.01 0.36
CA THR A 95 10.79 -4.91 1.33
C THR A 95 12.08 -4.10 1.25
N THR A 96 13.23 -4.76 1.07
CA THR A 96 14.51 -4.05 0.87
C THR A 96 14.49 -3.25 -0.43
N ALA A 97 14.00 -3.84 -1.53
CA ALA A 97 13.86 -3.15 -2.80
C ALA A 97 12.90 -1.94 -2.70
N LEU A 98 11.80 -2.09 -1.95
CA LEU A 98 10.87 -1.00 -1.68
C LEU A 98 11.54 0.15 -0.91
N LEU A 99 12.32 -0.16 0.13
CA LEU A 99 13.06 0.85 0.89
C LEU A 99 14.04 1.63 0.01
N VAL A 100 14.77 0.92 -0.86
CA VAL A 100 15.66 1.55 -1.84
C VAL A 100 14.85 2.44 -2.79
N GLY A 101 13.70 1.98 -3.29
CA GLY A 101 12.81 2.76 -4.15
C GLY A 101 12.33 4.04 -3.47
N ILE A 102 11.94 3.97 -2.19
CA ILE A 102 11.54 5.12 -1.40
C ILE A 102 12.69 6.12 -1.25
N ILE A 103 13.90 5.66 -0.92
CA ILE A 103 15.09 6.52 -0.81
C ILE A 103 15.37 7.23 -2.14
N LEU A 104 15.32 6.49 -3.25
CA LEU A 104 15.53 7.07 -4.58
C LEU A 104 14.44 8.07 -4.95
N THR A 105 13.18 7.84 -4.55
CA THR A 105 12.08 8.79 -4.74
C THR A 105 12.36 10.09 -3.96
N VAL A 106 12.81 9.99 -2.72
CA VAL A 106 13.18 11.16 -1.91
C VAL A 106 14.35 11.93 -2.55
N ILE A 107 15.36 11.21 -3.04
CA ILE A 107 16.49 11.83 -3.75
C ILE A 107 15.98 12.55 -5.01
N ASN A 108 15.04 11.92 -5.75
CA ASN A 108 14.53 12.48 -7.00
C ASN A 108 13.71 13.77 -6.80
N ILE A 109 13.15 14.00 -5.61
CA ILE A 109 12.51 15.29 -5.27
C ILE A 109 13.51 16.47 -5.42
N PHE A 110 14.78 16.25 -5.11
CA PHE A 110 15.85 17.25 -5.25
C PHE A 110 16.45 17.28 -6.65
N VAL A 111 16.49 16.16 -7.35
CA VAL A 111 17.04 16.03 -8.71
C VAL A 111 16.04 16.53 -9.76
N GLY A 112 14.75 16.29 -9.56
CA GLY A 112 13.66 16.72 -10.45
C GLY A 112 13.64 15.98 -11.79
N SER A 113 14.14 14.74 -11.87
CA SER A 113 14.21 13.97 -13.10
C SER A 113 12.88 13.24 -13.37
N THR A 114 12.14 13.68 -14.38
CA THR A 114 10.91 13.03 -14.85
C THR A 114 11.14 11.58 -15.31
N MET A 115 12.28 11.31 -15.94
CA MET A 115 12.61 9.95 -16.40
C MET A 115 12.81 9.01 -15.21
N LEU A 116 13.44 9.51 -14.14
CA LEU A 116 13.64 8.74 -12.91
C LEU A 116 12.31 8.53 -12.17
N ASP A 117 11.39 9.51 -12.16
CA ASP A 117 10.05 9.34 -11.61
C ASP A 117 9.30 8.20 -12.27
N ILE A 118 9.25 8.19 -13.60
CA ILE A 118 8.58 7.14 -14.37
C ILE A 118 9.22 5.77 -14.12
N ALA A 119 10.55 5.71 -14.09
CA ALA A 119 11.26 4.46 -13.82
C ALA A 119 10.99 3.93 -12.42
N LEU A 120 10.95 4.81 -11.42
CA LEU A 120 10.62 4.46 -10.03
C LEU A 120 9.16 4.01 -9.89
N ASP A 121 8.21 4.68 -10.56
CA ASP A 121 6.80 4.28 -10.56
C ASP A 121 6.63 2.85 -11.09
N TRP A 122 7.29 2.51 -12.21
CA TRP A 122 7.28 1.15 -12.74
C TRP A 122 7.95 0.15 -11.79
N ALA A 123 9.12 0.48 -11.26
CA ALA A 123 9.85 -0.40 -10.35
C ALA A 123 9.03 -0.69 -9.08
N ILE A 124 8.47 0.34 -8.45
CA ILE A 124 7.67 0.21 -7.24
C ILE A 124 6.37 -0.55 -7.53
N LEU A 125 5.73 -0.34 -8.68
CA LEU A 125 4.55 -1.10 -9.11
C LEU A 125 4.85 -2.60 -9.18
N LEU A 126 5.97 -2.99 -9.80
CA LEU A 126 6.38 -4.39 -9.89
C LEU A 126 6.73 -4.99 -8.51
N ILE A 127 7.33 -4.19 -7.63
CA ILE A 127 7.59 -4.60 -6.24
C ILE A 127 6.28 -4.90 -5.52
N PHE A 128 5.25 -4.05 -5.65
CA PHE A 128 3.95 -4.28 -5.02
C PHE A 128 3.20 -5.47 -5.63
N PHE A 129 3.40 -5.81 -6.90
CA PHE A 129 2.89 -7.07 -7.46
C PHE A 129 3.47 -8.28 -6.72
N GLY A 130 4.78 -8.27 -6.51
CA GLY A 130 5.45 -9.31 -5.74
C GLY A 130 5.02 -9.34 -4.27
N LEU A 131 4.88 -8.17 -3.63
CA LEU A 131 4.41 -8.06 -2.23
C LEU A 131 3.00 -8.60 -2.08
N THR A 132 2.07 -8.27 -2.96
CA THR A 132 0.68 -8.79 -2.91
C THR A 132 0.65 -10.33 -2.98
N ILE A 133 1.47 -10.94 -3.84
CA ILE A 133 1.59 -12.40 -3.92
C ILE A 133 2.16 -12.96 -2.60
N TYR A 134 3.22 -12.34 -2.09
CA TYR A 134 3.88 -12.73 -0.86
C TYR A 134 2.97 -12.58 0.36
N ASP A 135 2.31 -11.43 0.52
CA ASP A 135 1.48 -11.13 1.69
C ASP A 135 0.25 -12.04 1.74
N MET A 136 -0.38 -12.30 0.60
CA MET A 136 -1.47 -13.27 0.54
C MET A 136 -1.04 -14.70 0.89
N ASN A 137 0.13 -15.13 0.44
CA ASN A 137 0.72 -16.41 0.81
C ASN A 137 1.05 -16.47 2.30
N LYS A 138 1.68 -15.42 2.84
CA LYS A 138 2.00 -15.25 4.27
C LYS A 138 0.76 -15.33 5.15
N ILE A 139 -0.33 -14.61 4.80
CA ILE A 139 -1.60 -14.63 5.54
C ILE A 139 -2.18 -16.06 5.56
N LYS A 140 -2.20 -16.75 4.41
CA LYS A 140 -2.62 -18.15 4.32
C LYS A 140 -1.82 -19.04 5.27
N LEU A 141 -0.49 -18.93 5.25
CA LEU A 141 0.38 -19.75 6.11
C LEU A 141 0.21 -19.41 7.60
N MET A 142 0.03 -18.15 7.95
CA MET A 142 -0.25 -17.74 9.33
C MET A 142 -1.57 -18.31 9.85
N GLN A 143 -2.60 -18.35 9.02
CA GLN A 143 -3.89 -18.96 9.34
C GLN A 143 -3.74 -20.47 9.56
N GLN A 144 -3.04 -21.17 8.67
CA GLN A 144 -2.81 -22.61 8.78
C GLN A 144 -2.00 -22.99 10.02
N ALA A 145 -1.08 -22.12 10.42
CA ALA A 145 -0.22 -22.32 11.61
C ALA A 145 -0.90 -21.93 12.94
N GLY A 146 -2.11 -21.36 12.92
CA GLY A 146 -2.78 -20.87 14.13
C GLY A 146 -1.98 -19.78 14.86
N PHE A 147 -1.33 -18.87 14.12
CA PHE A 147 -0.36 -17.93 14.65
C PHE A 147 -0.94 -16.93 15.66
N CYS A 148 -2.20 -16.57 15.53
CA CYS A 148 -2.96 -15.71 16.43
C CYS A 148 -4.45 -15.98 16.31
N GLU A 149 -5.25 -15.30 17.16
CA GLU A 149 -6.71 -15.34 17.05
C GLU A 149 -7.17 -14.95 15.65
N ASP A 150 -8.11 -15.69 15.07
CA ASP A 150 -8.61 -15.50 13.71
C ASP A 150 -9.05 -14.05 13.44
N GLU A 151 -9.75 -13.41 14.37
CA GLU A 151 -10.17 -12.01 14.23
C GLU A 151 -8.99 -11.05 14.03
N LYS A 152 -7.92 -11.26 14.78
CA LYS A 152 -6.68 -10.48 14.62
C LYS A 152 -6.04 -10.70 13.26
N LEU A 153 -5.99 -11.96 12.83
CA LEU A 153 -5.38 -12.33 11.56
C LEU A 153 -6.14 -11.71 10.39
N TYR A 154 -7.48 -11.69 10.44
CA TYR A 154 -8.30 -11.08 9.39
C TYR A 154 -8.03 -9.57 9.27
N VAL A 155 -7.94 -8.86 10.39
CA VAL A 155 -7.64 -7.42 10.36
C VAL A 155 -6.20 -7.14 9.92
N TYR A 156 -5.26 -7.97 10.35
CA TYR A 156 -3.87 -7.89 9.88
C TYR A 156 -3.77 -8.08 8.37
N GLY A 157 -4.39 -9.15 7.87
CA GLY A 157 -4.43 -9.42 6.45
C GLY A 157 -5.12 -8.31 5.65
N ALA A 158 -6.22 -7.78 6.17
CA ALA A 158 -6.92 -6.66 5.55
C ALA A 158 -6.03 -5.41 5.47
N MET A 159 -5.24 -5.11 6.49
CA MET A 159 -4.32 -3.97 6.52
C MET A 159 -3.20 -4.13 5.49
N GLU A 160 -2.51 -5.28 5.47
CA GLU A 160 -1.42 -5.57 4.53
C GLU A 160 -1.92 -5.46 3.08
N LEU A 161 -3.01 -6.16 2.76
CA LEU A 161 -3.59 -6.17 1.43
C LEU A 161 -4.19 -4.81 1.02
N TYR A 162 -4.71 -4.03 1.97
CA TYR A 162 -5.15 -2.67 1.73
C TYR A 162 -3.98 -1.76 1.33
N LEU A 163 -2.84 -1.87 2.02
CA LEU A 163 -1.63 -1.12 1.69
C LEU A 163 -1.14 -1.46 0.27
N ASP A 164 -1.10 -2.74 -0.08
CA ASP A 164 -0.72 -3.17 -1.41
C ASP A 164 -1.65 -2.60 -2.48
N PHE A 165 -2.97 -2.74 -2.27
CA PHE A 165 -3.99 -2.25 -3.20
C PHE A 165 -3.83 -0.76 -3.46
N ILE A 166 -3.74 0.06 -2.41
CA ILE A 166 -3.61 1.51 -2.53
C ILE A 166 -2.33 1.90 -3.25
N ASN A 167 -1.22 1.23 -2.96
CA ASN A 167 0.05 1.52 -3.63
C ASN A 167 0.03 1.14 -5.11
N ILE A 168 -0.53 -0.02 -5.47
CA ILE A 168 -0.72 -0.41 -6.88
C ILE A 168 -1.63 0.63 -7.59
N PHE A 169 -2.75 0.99 -6.97
CA PHE A 169 -3.69 1.97 -7.51
C PHE A 169 -3.01 3.32 -7.78
N LEU A 170 -2.25 3.84 -6.82
CA LEU A 170 -1.56 5.12 -6.98
C LEU A 170 -0.50 5.09 -8.07
N ARG A 171 0.23 3.98 -8.23
CA ARG A 171 1.23 3.84 -9.31
C ARG A 171 0.56 3.71 -10.68
N ILE A 172 -0.52 2.94 -10.78
CA ILE A 172 -1.31 2.86 -12.03
C ILE A 172 -1.89 4.24 -12.37
N LEU A 173 -2.44 4.96 -11.39
CA LEU A 173 -2.96 6.30 -11.58
C LEU A 173 -1.85 7.27 -12.05
N SER A 174 -0.67 7.25 -11.40
CA SER A 174 0.46 8.10 -11.79
C SER A 174 0.95 7.84 -13.22
N LEU A 175 1.02 6.56 -13.62
CA LEU A 175 1.58 6.14 -14.91
C LEU A 175 0.62 6.34 -16.10
N PHE A 176 -0.68 6.14 -15.87
CA PHE A 176 -1.65 6.02 -16.98
C PHE A 176 -2.75 7.07 -16.96
N ALA A 177 -2.95 7.79 -15.85
CA ALA A 177 -4.05 8.72 -15.74
C ALA A 177 -3.73 10.08 -16.37
N LYS A 178 -4.76 10.67 -16.97
CA LYS A 178 -4.71 12.03 -17.44
C LYS A 178 -4.91 13.00 -16.28
N ARG A 179 -3.94 13.90 -16.09
CA ARG A 179 -4.04 14.99 -15.11
C ARG A 179 -5.06 16.01 -15.59
N ARG A 180 -5.74 16.63 -14.65
CA ARG A 180 -6.62 17.75 -14.90
C ARG A 180 -5.78 19.00 -15.17
N ASP A 181 -6.05 19.67 -16.29
CA ASP A 181 -5.46 20.97 -16.63
C ASP A 181 -5.99 22.07 -15.71
#